data_de0af4837a6a6c9c6feb51bea288bc66
#
_entry.id   de0af4837a6a6c9c6feb51bea288bc66
#
_cell.length_a   1.000
_cell.length_b   1.000
_cell.length_c   1.000
_cell.angle_alpha   90.00
_cell.angle_beta   90.00
_cell.angle_gamma   90.00
#
_symmetry.space_group_name_H-M   'P 1'
#
loop_
_entity.id
_entity.type
_entity.pdbx_description
1 polymer ?
#
loop_
_entity_poly.entity_id
_entity_poly.type
_entity_poly.pdbx_seq_one_letter_code
_entity_poly.pdbx_strand_id
1 'polypeptide(L)'
;MLHGRLVTLREIRRSDLAVIHRELRSDVVTTSLGETAPWRPVSLARLEADFDRRLTEPEPQHVGFAVQQRGDGPGELVGSCSLWQIDEHNGTAHIGLQLVASVRGRGLGTDVVRVLCHYAFVVRNLHRVGIETLASNQPMRKAAMRAGFVEEGVVREAAYVLGERVDEVTYGLLRSEWRPDGDRG
;
A
#
# COMPACT_ATOMS: atom_id res chain seq x y z
N MET A 1 8.57 14.39 1.92
CA MET A 1 7.46 14.02 1.01
C MET A 1 8.04 13.37 -0.23
N LEU A 2 7.36 12.35 -0.77
CA LEU A 2 7.73 11.70 -2.02
C LEU A 2 6.70 12.07 -3.09
N HIS A 3 7.15 12.42 -4.28
CA HIS A 3 6.27 12.92 -5.33
C HIS A 3 6.23 11.95 -6.52
N GLY A 4 5.02 11.49 -6.84
CA GLY A 4 4.69 10.82 -8.09
C GLY A 4 4.14 11.81 -9.13
N ARG A 5 3.59 11.26 -10.21
CA ARG A 5 2.92 12.07 -11.24
C ARG A 5 1.54 12.55 -10.80
N LEU A 6 0.77 11.66 -10.16
CA LEU A 6 -0.63 11.87 -9.75
C LEU A 6 -0.78 12.00 -8.23
N VAL A 7 0.22 11.52 -7.46
CA VAL A 7 0.14 11.47 -5.99
C VAL A 7 1.35 12.09 -5.32
N THR A 8 1.16 12.45 -4.06
CA THR A 8 2.22 12.76 -3.09
C THR A 8 2.05 11.82 -1.90
N LEU A 9 3.14 11.17 -1.49
CA LEU A 9 3.19 10.40 -0.26
C LEU A 9 3.84 11.25 0.82
N ARG A 10 3.15 11.38 1.94
CA ARG A 10 3.61 12.16 3.10
C ARG A 10 3.39 11.40 4.40
N GLU A 11 3.88 11.93 5.49
CA GLU A 11 3.57 11.45 6.83
C GLU A 11 2.05 11.36 7.06
N ILE A 12 1.61 10.37 7.81
CA ILE A 12 0.24 10.30 8.33
C ILE A 12 0.14 11.29 9.48
N ARG A 13 -0.88 12.14 9.47
CA ARG A 13 -1.16 13.14 10.50
C ARG A 13 -2.36 12.70 11.35
N ARG A 14 -2.44 13.20 12.56
CA ARG A 14 -3.61 12.95 13.41
C ARG A 14 -4.93 13.36 12.74
N SER A 15 -4.95 14.46 11.97
CA SER A 15 -6.12 14.89 11.19
C SER A 15 -6.58 13.90 10.12
N ASP A 16 -5.71 13.01 9.67
CA ASP A 16 -6.04 11.99 8.66
C ASP A 16 -6.85 10.83 9.24
N LEU A 17 -6.73 10.58 10.56
CA LEU A 17 -7.28 9.39 11.21
C LEU A 17 -8.79 9.28 11.07
N ALA A 18 -9.52 10.40 11.08
CA ALA A 18 -10.96 10.41 10.88
C ALA A 18 -11.34 9.91 9.46
N VAL A 19 -10.59 10.31 8.43
CA VAL A 19 -10.81 9.85 7.05
C VAL A 19 -10.40 8.39 6.91
N ILE A 20 -9.24 8.00 7.44
CA ILE A 20 -8.76 6.60 7.44
C ILE A 20 -9.81 5.70 8.12
N HIS A 21 -10.31 6.08 9.28
CA HIS A 21 -11.34 5.34 10.00
C HIS A 21 -12.60 5.17 9.14
N ARG A 22 -13.16 6.28 8.65
CA ARG A 22 -14.42 6.29 7.93
C ARG A 22 -14.35 5.58 6.57
N GLU A 23 -13.29 5.83 5.80
CA GLU A 23 -13.23 5.43 4.39
C GLU A 23 -12.44 4.14 4.14
N LEU A 24 -11.53 3.77 5.04
CA LEU A 24 -10.63 2.63 4.82
C LEU A 24 -10.81 1.50 5.83
N ARG A 25 -11.41 1.76 7.02
CA ARG A 25 -11.49 0.76 8.10
C ARG A 25 -12.93 0.40 8.50
N SER A 26 -13.93 1.20 8.15
CA SER A 26 -15.31 1.00 8.61
C SER A 26 -16.09 -0.02 7.78
N ASP A 27 -15.74 -0.23 6.52
CA ASP A 27 -16.46 -1.13 5.63
C ASP A 27 -15.80 -2.51 5.58
N VAL A 28 -16.56 -3.54 5.98
CA VAL A 28 -16.07 -4.92 6.01
C VAL A 28 -15.64 -5.43 4.63
N VAL A 29 -16.37 -5.09 3.58
CA VAL A 29 -16.08 -5.57 2.23
C VAL A 29 -14.77 -4.96 1.73
N THR A 30 -14.65 -3.64 1.83
CA THR A 30 -13.43 -2.92 1.41
C THR A 30 -12.18 -3.39 2.17
N THR A 31 -12.31 -3.58 3.49
CA THR A 31 -11.19 -4.03 4.31
C THR A 31 -10.81 -5.48 4.00
N SER A 32 -11.79 -6.38 3.89
CA SER A 32 -11.54 -7.80 3.61
C SER A 32 -10.95 -8.05 2.21
N LEU A 33 -11.14 -7.14 1.27
CA LEU A 33 -10.50 -7.23 -0.05
C LEU A 33 -9.04 -6.73 -0.07
N GLY A 34 -8.63 -6.02 0.97
CA GLY A 34 -7.27 -5.45 1.09
C GLY A 34 -6.42 -6.06 2.20
N GLU A 35 -7.02 -6.81 3.12
CA GLU A 35 -6.32 -7.42 4.26
C GLU A 35 -6.74 -8.88 4.42
N THR A 36 -5.78 -9.76 4.72
CA THR A 36 -6.03 -11.18 4.99
C THR A 36 -6.48 -11.44 6.43
N ALA A 37 -6.31 -10.46 7.32
CA ALA A 37 -6.77 -10.55 8.69
C ALA A 37 -8.30 -10.38 8.78
N PRO A 38 -8.98 -11.08 9.73
CA PRO A 38 -10.41 -10.91 9.93
C PRO A 38 -10.74 -9.45 10.25
N TRP A 39 -11.72 -8.89 9.56
CA TRP A 39 -12.23 -7.55 9.89
C TRP A 39 -12.72 -7.50 11.33
N ARG A 40 -12.38 -6.43 12.01
CA ARG A 40 -12.86 -6.12 13.36
C ARG A 40 -13.27 -4.65 13.40
N PRO A 41 -14.39 -4.32 14.05
CA PRO A 41 -14.75 -2.93 14.27
C PRO A 41 -13.69 -2.27 15.14
N VAL A 42 -13.11 -1.18 14.63
CA VAL A 42 -12.09 -0.38 15.34
C VAL A 42 -12.67 1.01 15.57
N SER A 43 -12.69 1.48 16.81
CA SER A 43 -13.10 2.84 17.12
C SER A 43 -12.04 3.86 16.70
N LEU A 44 -12.47 5.10 16.41
CA LEU A 44 -11.53 6.19 16.12
C LEU A 44 -10.53 6.40 17.27
N ALA A 45 -11.01 6.34 18.53
CA ALA A 45 -10.15 6.46 19.71
C ALA A 45 -9.08 5.37 19.77
N ARG A 46 -9.38 4.14 19.33
CA ARG A 46 -8.37 3.07 19.25
C ARG A 46 -7.34 3.37 18.17
N LEU A 47 -7.78 3.86 17.02
CA LEU A 47 -6.87 4.24 15.92
C LEU A 47 -5.94 5.40 16.34
N GLU A 48 -6.47 6.38 17.09
CA GLU A 48 -5.68 7.47 17.67
C GLU A 48 -4.65 6.98 18.68
N ALA A 49 -5.04 6.09 19.58
CA ALA A 49 -4.13 5.48 20.54
C ALA A 49 -3.00 4.67 19.86
N ASP A 50 -3.32 3.92 18.81
CA ASP A 50 -2.31 3.19 18.03
C ASP A 50 -1.37 4.14 17.28
N PHE A 51 -1.88 5.27 16.77
CA PHE A 51 -1.07 6.33 16.18
C PHE A 51 -0.09 6.93 17.20
N ASP A 52 -0.57 7.30 18.38
CA ASP A 52 0.28 7.88 19.46
C ASP A 52 1.36 6.90 19.91
N ARG A 53 1.01 5.62 20.06
CA ARG A 53 1.99 4.58 20.38
C ARG A 53 3.11 4.50 19.34
N ARG A 54 2.79 4.55 18.05
CA ARG A 54 3.79 4.50 16.96
C ARG A 54 4.69 5.73 16.90
N LEU A 55 4.28 6.87 17.46
CA LEU A 55 5.14 8.05 17.57
C LEU A 55 6.27 7.85 18.60
N THR A 56 6.00 7.06 19.65
CA THR A 56 6.95 6.78 20.73
C THR A 56 7.68 5.45 20.58
N GLU A 57 7.05 4.50 19.92
CA GLU A 57 7.56 3.14 19.68
C GLU A 57 7.55 2.84 18.16
N PRO A 58 8.52 3.37 17.41
CA PRO A 58 8.57 3.15 15.98
C PRO A 58 8.80 1.67 15.64
N GLU A 59 8.08 1.18 14.64
CA GLU A 59 8.20 -0.17 14.12
C GLU A 59 9.22 -0.17 12.96
N PRO A 60 10.48 -0.62 13.16
CA PRO A 60 11.51 -0.52 12.11
C PRO A 60 11.16 -1.32 10.84
N GLN A 61 10.34 -2.36 10.99
CA GLN A 61 9.90 -3.20 9.87
C GLN A 61 8.68 -2.65 9.12
N HIS A 62 8.20 -1.44 9.48
CA HIS A 62 7.02 -0.84 8.86
C HIS A 62 7.20 0.66 8.68
N VAL A 63 6.89 1.16 7.48
CA VAL A 63 6.84 2.61 7.17
C VAL A 63 5.54 2.90 6.45
N GLY A 64 4.68 3.72 7.05
CA GLY A 64 3.37 4.10 6.50
C GLY A 64 3.34 5.53 5.97
N PHE A 65 2.56 5.75 4.92
CA PHE A 65 2.35 7.06 4.30
C PHE A 65 0.87 7.33 4.08
N ALA A 66 0.50 8.59 4.21
CA ALA A 66 -0.73 9.13 3.67
C ALA A 66 -0.56 9.40 2.18
N VAL A 67 -1.56 9.02 1.39
CA VAL A 67 -1.63 9.29 -0.05
C VAL A 67 -2.50 10.54 -0.26
N GLN A 68 -1.93 11.56 -0.91
CA GLN A 68 -2.65 12.73 -1.39
C GLN A 68 -2.68 12.74 -2.91
N GLN A 69 -3.83 13.05 -3.51
CA GLN A 69 -3.89 13.33 -4.95
C GLN A 69 -3.25 14.70 -5.22
N ARG A 70 -2.42 14.78 -6.24
CA ARG A 70 -1.86 16.06 -6.70
C ARG A 70 -2.91 16.87 -7.45
N GLY A 71 -2.94 18.17 -7.20
CA GLY A 71 -3.89 19.13 -7.80
C GLY A 71 -3.69 20.51 -7.21
N ASP A 72 -4.57 21.45 -7.56
CA ASP A 72 -4.53 22.83 -7.09
C ASP A 72 -5.04 22.91 -5.63
N GLY A 73 -4.12 23.00 -4.68
CA GLY A 73 -4.41 23.19 -3.26
C GLY A 73 -3.87 22.09 -2.34
N PRO A 74 -4.05 22.24 -1.01
CA PRO A 74 -3.70 21.22 -0.04
C PRO A 74 -4.60 20.01 -0.26
N GLY A 75 -4.07 18.98 -0.91
CA GLY A 75 -4.81 17.78 -1.26
C GLY A 75 -5.32 17.04 -0.01
N GLU A 76 -6.56 16.60 -0.06
CA GLU A 76 -7.12 15.71 0.95
C GLU A 76 -6.46 14.33 0.87
N LEU A 77 -6.49 13.60 2.00
CA LEU A 77 -6.09 12.20 2.03
C LEU A 77 -7.05 11.38 1.15
N VAL A 78 -6.47 10.65 0.20
CA VAL A 78 -7.22 9.75 -0.70
C VAL A 78 -6.88 8.28 -0.49
N GLY A 79 -6.01 8.00 0.48
CA GLY A 79 -5.62 6.63 0.81
C GLY A 79 -4.45 6.57 1.76
N SER A 80 -4.01 5.35 2.04
CA SER A 80 -2.79 5.05 2.78
C SER A 80 -2.00 3.96 2.08
N CYS A 81 -0.69 3.99 2.26
CA CYS A 81 0.20 2.95 1.74
C CYS A 81 1.38 2.73 2.67
N SER A 82 2.06 1.61 2.51
CA SER A 82 3.19 1.25 3.36
C SER A 82 4.20 0.36 2.66
N LEU A 83 5.43 0.37 3.20
CA LEU A 83 6.32 -0.78 3.15
C LEU A 83 6.21 -1.52 4.49
N TRP A 84 6.06 -2.83 4.45
CA TRP A 84 5.93 -3.69 5.63
C TRP A 84 6.79 -4.93 5.48
N GLN A 85 7.04 -5.64 6.60
CA GLN A 85 8.04 -6.70 6.67
C GLN A 85 9.39 -6.28 6.07
N ILE A 86 9.83 -5.07 6.40
CA ILE A 86 11.14 -4.60 5.95
C ILE A 86 12.21 -5.43 6.63
N ASP A 87 12.97 -6.17 5.83
CA ASP A 87 14.13 -6.93 6.24
C ASP A 87 15.38 -6.26 5.66
N GLU A 88 16.10 -5.53 6.51
CA GLU A 88 17.31 -4.79 6.09
C GLU A 88 18.48 -5.75 5.78
N HIS A 89 18.52 -6.94 6.39
CA HIS A 89 19.56 -7.93 6.14
C HIS A 89 19.44 -8.51 4.73
N ASN A 90 18.24 -8.93 4.36
CA ASN A 90 17.97 -9.50 3.04
C ASN A 90 17.63 -8.44 1.98
N GLY A 91 17.45 -7.18 2.39
CA GLY A 91 17.10 -6.09 1.49
C GLY A 91 15.71 -6.23 0.89
N THR A 92 14.71 -6.72 1.64
CA THR A 92 13.37 -7.01 1.13
C THR A 92 12.29 -6.23 1.88
N ALA A 93 11.16 -5.99 1.22
CA ALA A 93 9.94 -5.46 1.82
C ALA A 93 8.73 -5.81 0.97
N HIS A 94 7.53 -5.62 1.53
CA HIS A 94 6.25 -5.75 0.83
C HIS A 94 5.53 -4.41 0.76
N ILE A 95 4.75 -4.20 -0.30
CA ILE A 95 3.90 -3.01 -0.48
C ILE A 95 2.48 -3.32 -0.03
N GLY A 96 1.93 -2.44 0.83
CA GLY A 96 0.51 -2.34 1.13
C GLY A 96 -0.08 -1.04 0.60
N LEU A 97 -1.31 -1.09 0.08
CA LEU A 97 -2.00 0.07 -0.50
C LEU A 97 -3.51 -0.04 -0.33
N GLN A 98 -4.12 1.02 0.19
CA GLN A 98 -5.57 1.22 0.20
C GLN A 98 -5.90 2.60 -0.32
N LEU A 99 -6.88 2.71 -1.23
CA LEU A 99 -7.42 3.97 -1.74
C LEU A 99 -8.91 4.07 -1.43
N VAL A 100 -9.39 5.27 -1.11
CA VAL A 100 -10.81 5.54 -0.96
C VAL A 100 -11.56 5.23 -2.27
N ALA A 101 -12.79 4.76 -2.15
CA ALA A 101 -13.55 4.26 -3.31
C ALA A 101 -13.70 5.31 -4.43
N SER A 102 -13.90 6.57 -4.07
CA SER A 102 -14.15 7.69 -4.99
C SER A 102 -13.01 8.00 -5.97
N VAL A 103 -11.77 7.57 -5.68
CA VAL A 103 -10.60 7.85 -6.54
C VAL A 103 -10.06 6.62 -7.25
N ARG A 104 -10.68 5.44 -7.07
CA ARG A 104 -10.24 4.21 -7.73
C ARG A 104 -10.43 4.29 -9.26
N GLY A 105 -9.66 3.49 -10.00
CA GLY A 105 -9.74 3.44 -11.46
C GLY A 105 -9.07 4.60 -12.21
N ARG A 106 -8.48 5.59 -11.51
CA ARG A 106 -7.86 6.79 -12.10
C ARG A 106 -6.33 6.69 -12.25
N GLY A 107 -5.74 5.52 -12.05
CA GLY A 107 -4.29 5.32 -12.17
C GLY A 107 -3.47 5.64 -10.91
N LEU A 108 -4.10 6.20 -9.85
CA LEU A 108 -3.40 6.59 -8.63
C LEU A 108 -2.67 5.40 -7.98
N GLY A 109 -3.30 4.21 -7.96
CA GLY A 109 -2.68 3.01 -7.36
C GLY A 109 -1.36 2.62 -8.02
N THR A 110 -1.30 2.68 -9.35
CA THR A 110 -0.04 2.44 -10.09
C THR A 110 1.02 3.47 -9.74
N ASP A 111 0.65 4.74 -9.64
CA ASP A 111 1.58 5.82 -9.30
C ASP A 111 2.10 5.68 -7.86
N VAL A 112 1.23 5.33 -6.90
CA VAL A 112 1.64 5.02 -5.51
C VAL A 112 2.67 3.89 -5.47
N VAL A 113 2.41 2.78 -6.18
CA VAL A 113 3.34 1.63 -6.24
C VAL A 113 4.70 2.07 -6.79
N ARG A 114 4.74 2.88 -7.86
CA ARG A 114 5.99 3.40 -8.43
C ARG A 114 6.77 4.29 -7.45
N VAL A 115 6.07 5.17 -6.73
CA VAL A 115 6.71 6.03 -5.70
C VAL A 115 7.25 5.19 -4.55
N LEU A 116 6.53 4.15 -4.11
CA LEU A 116 7.03 3.22 -3.09
C LEU A 116 8.23 2.41 -3.58
N CYS A 117 8.27 1.98 -4.85
CA CYS A 117 9.45 1.33 -5.43
C CYS A 117 10.66 2.28 -5.44
N HIS A 118 10.46 3.55 -5.81
CA HIS A 118 11.53 4.55 -5.72
C HIS A 118 12.04 4.69 -4.28
N TYR A 119 11.14 4.81 -3.31
CA TYR A 119 11.51 4.89 -1.90
C TYR A 119 12.26 3.64 -1.44
N ALA A 120 11.78 2.45 -1.79
CA ALA A 120 12.40 1.18 -1.43
C ALA A 120 13.81 1.04 -2.01
N PHE A 121 13.98 1.25 -3.31
CA PHE A 121 15.24 0.99 -4.00
C PHE A 121 16.26 2.12 -3.84
N VAL A 122 15.83 3.38 -3.85
CA VAL A 122 16.74 4.53 -3.84
C VAL A 122 17.00 5.02 -2.42
N VAL A 123 15.94 5.15 -1.60
CA VAL A 123 16.09 5.73 -0.25
C VAL A 123 16.45 4.67 0.78
N ARG A 124 15.81 3.49 0.74
CA ARG A 124 16.04 2.40 1.69
C ARG A 124 17.09 1.39 1.23
N ASN A 125 17.59 1.52 0.00
CA ASN A 125 18.60 0.63 -0.60
C ASN A 125 18.18 -0.86 -0.57
N LEU A 126 16.88 -1.14 -0.70
CA LEU A 126 16.40 -2.52 -0.77
C LEU A 126 16.77 -3.16 -2.12
N HIS A 127 16.81 -4.49 -2.14
CA HIS A 127 17.11 -5.30 -3.32
C HIS A 127 15.84 -5.79 -4.02
N ARG A 128 14.78 -6.05 -3.24
CA ARG A 128 13.55 -6.66 -3.73
C ARG A 128 12.32 -6.07 -3.03
N VAL A 129 11.24 -5.90 -3.80
CA VAL A 129 9.92 -5.52 -3.26
C VAL A 129 8.89 -6.54 -3.71
N GLY A 130 8.04 -7.00 -2.77
CA GLY A 130 6.94 -7.93 -3.00
C GLY A 130 5.58 -7.24 -2.94
N ILE A 131 4.60 -7.84 -3.60
CA ILE A 131 3.16 -7.54 -3.46
C ILE A 131 2.43 -8.87 -3.36
N GLU A 132 1.61 -9.01 -2.33
CA GLU A 132 0.67 -10.11 -2.16
C GLU A 132 -0.75 -9.57 -2.25
N THR A 133 -1.61 -10.21 -3.00
CA THR A 133 -2.98 -9.75 -3.17
C THR A 133 -3.91 -10.89 -3.56
N LEU A 134 -5.19 -10.74 -3.24
CA LEU A 134 -6.20 -11.72 -3.65
C LEU A 134 -6.24 -11.84 -5.18
N ALA A 135 -6.43 -13.05 -5.69
CA ALA A 135 -6.53 -13.31 -7.13
C ALA A 135 -7.69 -12.52 -7.76
N SER A 136 -8.75 -12.24 -7.00
CA SER A 136 -9.89 -11.42 -7.41
C SER A 136 -9.61 -9.92 -7.46
N ASN A 137 -8.55 -9.42 -6.79
CA ASN A 137 -8.22 -7.99 -6.72
C ASN A 137 -7.56 -7.50 -8.03
N GLN A 138 -8.34 -7.48 -9.10
CA GLN A 138 -7.86 -7.06 -10.42
C GLN A 138 -7.24 -5.66 -10.46
N PRO A 139 -7.74 -4.65 -9.69
CA PRO A 139 -7.09 -3.33 -9.63
C PRO A 139 -5.65 -3.40 -9.14
N MET A 140 -5.37 -4.15 -8.05
CA MET A 140 -4.01 -4.26 -7.51
C MET A 140 -3.09 -5.06 -8.43
N ARG A 141 -3.56 -6.17 -8.99
CA ARG A 141 -2.83 -6.97 -9.99
C ARG A 141 -2.41 -6.12 -11.19
N LYS A 142 -3.33 -5.33 -11.75
CA LYS A 142 -3.03 -4.39 -12.84
C LYS A 142 -2.04 -3.29 -12.43
N ALA A 143 -2.14 -2.77 -11.20
CA ALA A 143 -1.22 -1.76 -10.69
C ALA A 143 0.21 -2.32 -10.55
N ALA A 144 0.35 -3.53 -10.00
CA ALA A 144 1.63 -4.23 -9.88
C ALA A 144 2.28 -4.45 -11.26
N MET A 145 1.58 -5.06 -12.20
CA MET A 145 2.10 -5.32 -13.56
C MET A 145 2.51 -4.02 -14.28
N ARG A 146 1.71 -2.96 -14.18
CA ARG A 146 2.03 -1.65 -14.79
C ARG A 146 3.21 -0.93 -14.12
N ALA A 147 3.51 -1.27 -12.88
CA ALA A 147 4.68 -0.79 -12.16
C ALA A 147 5.94 -1.63 -12.44
N GLY A 148 5.82 -2.73 -13.20
CA GLY A 148 6.94 -3.57 -13.62
C GLY A 148 7.13 -4.85 -12.79
N PHE A 149 6.19 -5.16 -11.89
CA PHE A 149 6.25 -6.41 -11.12
C PHE A 149 5.97 -7.63 -12.01
N VAL A 150 6.63 -8.72 -11.70
CA VAL A 150 6.44 -10.04 -12.31
C VAL A 150 5.59 -10.88 -11.36
N GLU A 151 4.61 -11.60 -11.91
CA GLU A 151 3.84 -12.60 -11.17
C GLU A 151 4.73 -13.83 -10.92
N GLU A 152 4.89 -14.22 -9.65
CA GLU A 152 5.80 -15.30 -9.25
C GLU A 152 5.08 -16.56 -8.80
N GLY A 153 3.80 -16.46 -8.48
CA GLY A 153 3.03 -17.63 -8.12
C GLY A 153 1.62 -17.32 -7.60
N VAL A 154 0.88 -18.41 -7.44
CA VAL A 154 -0.46 -18.42 -6.85
C VAL A 154 -0.45 -19.38 -5.66
N VAL A 155 -0.83 -18.89 -4.51
CA VAL A 155 -1.05 -19.70 -3.31
C VAL A 155 -2.54 -20.01 -3.23
N ARG A 156 -2.88 -21.28 -3.50
CA ARG A 156 -4.28 -21.71 -3.56
C ARG A 156 -4.93 -21.69 -2.19
N GLU A 157 -6.16 -21.16 -2.10
CA GLU A 157 -6.99 -21.11 -0.89
C GLU A 157 -6.28 -20.49 0.33
N ALA A 158 -5.36 -19.55 0.08
CA ALA A 158 -4.51 -18.94 1.11
C ALA A 158 -5.27 -18.01 2.04
N ALA A 159 -6.34 -17.37 1.56
CA ALA A 159 -7.14 -16.44 2.34
C ALA A 159 -8.59 -16.91 2.52
N TYR A 160 -9.20 -16.46 3.61
CA TYR A 160 -10.63 -16.64 3.86
C TYR A 160 -11.29 -15.26 3.87
N VAL A 161 -12.14 -15.00 2.87
CA VAL A 161 -12.75 -13.70 2.66
C VAL A 161 -14.25 -13.84 2.51
N LEU A 162 -15.01 -13.21 3.40
CA LEU A 162 -16.48 -13.13 3.35
C LEU A 162 -17.21 -14.48 3.14
N GLY A 163 -16.69 -15.54 3.76
CA GLY A 163 -17.31 -16.87 3.68
C GLY A 163 -16.66 -17.83 2.69
N GLU A 164 -15.69 -17.37 1.89
CA GLU A 164 -15.07 -18.17 0.83
C GLU A 164 -13.56 -18.31 1.02
N ARG A 165 -13.01 -19.46 0.59
CA ARG A 165 -11.58 -19.65 0.43
C ARG A 165 -11.19 -19.08 -0.93
N VAL A 166 -10.15 -18.26 -0.94
CA VAL A 166 -9.69 -17.55 -2.14
C VAL A 166 -8.17 -17.67 -2.30
N ASP A 167 -7.74 -17.66 -3.55
CA ASP A 167 -6.32 -17.69 -3.88
C ASP A 167 -5.67 -16.33 -3.65
N GLU A 168 -4.40 -16.36 -3.28
CA GLU A 168 -3.51 -15.19 -3.29
C GLU A 168 -2.51 -15.29 -4.45
N VAL A 169 -2.19 -14.15 -5.03
CA VAL A 169 -1.18 -14.02 -6.09
C VAL A 169 -0.02 -13.21 -5.56
N THR A 170 1.18 -13.73 -5.76
CA THR A 170 2.43 -13.10 -5.34
C THR A 170 3.13 -12.46 -6.54
N TYR A 171 3.62 -11.25 -6.34
CA TYR A 171 4.38 -10.47 -7.32
C TYR A 171 5.71 -10.04 -6.73
N GLY A 172 6.76 -10.03 -7.54
CA GLY A 172 8.08 -9.53 -7.18
C GLY A 172 8.60 -8.51 -8.16
N LEU A 173 9.43 -7.59 -7.65
CA LEU A 173 10.23 -6.68 -8.47
C LEU A 173 11.63 -6.59 -7.87
N LEU A 174 12.63 -6.90 -8.66
CA LEU A 174 14.03 -6.76 -8.29
C LEU A 174 14.54 -5.35 -8.65
N ARG A 175 15.50 -4.85 -7.87
CA ARG A 175 16.15 -3.56 -8.17
C ARG A 175 16.75 -3.52 -9.58
N SER A 176 17.30 -4.62 -10.07
CA SER A 176 17.86 -4.72 -11.41
C SER A 176 16.83 -4.65 -12.53
N GLU A 177 15.58 -4.97 -12.25
CA GLU A 177 14.44 -4.92 -13.18
C GLU A 177 13.72 -3.58 -13.14
N TRP A 178 13.82 -2.88 -12.00
CA TRP A 178 13.15 -1.60 -11.81
C TRP A 178 13.67 -0.53 -12.75
N ARG A 179 12.74 0.19 -13.37
CA ARG A 179 13.03 1.35 -14.22
C ARG A 179 12.38 2.59 -13.62
N PRO A 180 13.16 3.62 -13.23
CA PRO A 180 12.62 4.90 -12.77
C PRO A 180 11.73 5.53 -13.84
N ASP A 181 10.68 6.24 -13.42
CA ASP A 181 9.82 7.00 -14.32
C ASP A 181 10.60 8.16 -14.98
N GLY A 182 11.11 7.96 -16.15
CA GLY A 182 11.95 8.88 -16.92
C GLY A 182 12.74 8.17 -18.00
N ASP A 183 12.94 6.88 -17.88
CA ASP A 183 13.81 6.07 -18.75
C ASP A 183 13.00 5.20 -19.73
N ARG A 184 11.88 5.74 -20.24
CA ARG A 184 11.21 5.16 -21.40
C ARG A 184 11.69 5.90 -22.65
N GLY A 185 12.80 5.36 -23.20
CA GLY A 185 13.19 5.67 -24.57
C GLY A 185 12.14 5.20 -25.59
#